data_6e466707177521299ca972c5c867f6a4
#
_entry.id   6e466707177521299ca972c5c867f6a4
#
_cell.length_a   1.000
_cell.length_b   1.000
_cell.length_c   1.000
_cell.angle_alpha   90.00
_cell.angle_beta   90.00
_cell.angle_gamma   90.00
#
_symmetry.space_group_name_H-M   'P 1'
#
loop_
_entity.id
_entity.type
_entity.pdbx_description
1 polymer ?
#
loop_
_entity_poly.entity_id
_entity_poly.type
_entity_poly.pdbx_seq_one_letter_code
_entity_poly.pdbx_strand_id
1 'polypeptide(L)'
;MNRKVKWGVAGLGNIAHKFTSDLIIASNVDLVAVASSSLDRAKEFKNRYGAKKAYGSYDKLFEDKDVEVVYIASLNNHHKKMTLDALNAKKAVLCEKPLGINAAEVNQMIIKSKNQNCFLMEGLWSRFNPAIKIAKKWTNEGQIGIPRFIYAEFSFYRLDVESSHRLMDPLKGGGALLDIGIYPLFLAYYILGMPKKIKSQRVLGLTGVDIQTSMILEYDNASAMLYCGITNPSDNSAKICGTSGQIILPGRWHEAQSVKLIKNSEVIEHELPTDGNGYIDQIKEVNRCIMSRKIEGAWSHKNSRELAKLLENVKRLS
;
A
#
# COMPACT_ATOMS: atom_id res chain seq x y z
N MET A 1 5.89 -1.06 -32.29
CA MET A 1 5.03 -0.44 -31.26
C MET A 1 5.16 -1.21 -29.96
N ASN A 2 5.51 -0.57 -28.86
CA ASN A 2 5.56 -1.27 -27.57
C ASN A 2 4.16 -1.73 -27.15
N ARG A 3 4.01 -3.02 -26.79
CA ARG A 3 2.77 -3.59 -26.27
C ARG A 3 2.24 -2.80 -25.09
N LYS A 4 0.95 -2.44 -25.09
CA LYS A 4 0.26 -1.86 -23.94
C LYS A 4 -0.36 -2.94 -23.08
N VAL A 5 -0.25 -2.81 -21.75
CA VAL A 5 -0.98 -3.65 -20.79
C VAL A 5 -2.39 -3.13 -20.66
N LYS A 6 -3.37 -4.03 -20.72
CA LYS A 6 -4.80 -3.73 -20.74
C LYS A 6 -5.37 -3.77 -19.33
N TRP A 7 -5.69 -2.59 -18.79
CA TRP A 7 -6.12 -2.40 -17.41
C TRP A 7 -7.64 -2.33 -17.27
N GLY A 8 -8.13 -2.94 -16.18
CA GLY A 8 -9.45 -2.72 -15.62
C GLY A 8 -9.36 -2.07 -14.23
N VAL A 9 -10.34 -1.25 -13.85
CA VAL A 9 -10.43 -0.64 -12.53
C VAL A 9 -11.74 -1.06 -11.87
N ALA A 10 -11.65 -1.71 -10.70
CA ALA A 10 -12.78 -2.22 -9.93
C ALA A 10 -12.87 -1.51 -8.57
N GLY A 11 -14.00 -0.82 -8.34
CA GLY A 11 -14.18 0.11 -7.22
C GLY A 11 -13.74 1.52 -7.60
N LEU A 12 -14.69 2.46 -7.62
CA LEU A 12 -14.50 3.79 -8.20
C LEU A 12 -14.63 4.87 -7.12
N GLY A 13 -13.96 4.66 -5.98
CA GLY A 13 -13.84 5.62 -4.88
C GLY A 13 -12.69 6.62 -5.09
N ASN A 14 -12.44 7.47 -4.07
CA ASN A 14 -11.45 8.53 -4.14
C ASN A 14 -10.04 8.04 -4.54
N ILE A 15 -9.63 6.87 -4.02
CA ILE A 15 -8.31 6.33 -4.35
C ILE A 15 -8.23 5.87 -5.82
N ALA A 16 -9.33 5.34 -6.37
CA ALA A 16 -9.39 4.97 -7.77
C ALA A 16 -9.26 6.18 -8.70
N HIS A 17 -9.77 7.35 -8.30
CA HIS A 17 -9.57 8.58 -9.05
C HIS A 17 -8.09 8.98 -9.10
N LYS A 18 -7.38 8.95 -7.96
CA LYS A 18 -5.94 9.27 -7.87
C LYS A 18 -5.11 8.28 -8.69
N PHE A 19 -5.37 6.98 -8.50
CA PHE A 19 -4.64 5.94 -9.23
C PHE A 19 -4.88 6.03 -10.74
N THR A 20 -6.13 6.23 -11.16
CA THR A 20 -6.47 6.25 -12.59
C THR A 20 -5.94 7.49 -13.30
N SER A 21 -5.85 8.65 -12.62
CA SER A 21 -5.19 9.82 -13.21
C SER A 21 -3.70 9.54 -13.49
N ASP A 22 -3.02 8.81 -12.63
CA ASP A 22 -1.63 8.37 -12.88
C ASP A 22 -1.56 7.26 -13.93
N LEU A 23 -2.54 6.34 -13.93
CA LEU A 23 -2.59 5.23 -14.86
C LEU A 23 -2.64 5.69 -16.32
N ILE A 24 -3.48 6.69 -16.63
CA ILE A 24 -3.66 7.16 -18.01
C ILE A 24 -2.46 7.93 -18.57
N ILE A 25 -1.60 8.47 -17.71
CA ILE A 25 -0.35 9.14 -18.11
C ILE A 25 0.87 8.20 -18.07
N ALA A 26 0.73 7.04 -17.43
CA ALA A 26 1.80 6.05 -17.38
C ALA A 26 2.05 5.40 -18.76
N SER A 27 3.31 5.08 -19.04
CA SER A 27 3.68 4.43 -20.30
C SER A 27 3.17 3.00 -20.40
N ASN A 28 2.86 2.55 -21.62
CA ASN A 28 2.45 1.18 -21.92
C ASN A 28 1.15 0.74 -21.22
N VAL A 29 0.20 1.64 -21.09
CA VAL A 29 -1.12 1.41 -20.49
C VAL A 29 -2.23 1.57 -21.54
N ASP A 30 -3.25 0.72 -21.45
CA ASP A 30 -4.53 0.84 -22.13
C ASP A 30 -5.65 0.64 -21.08
N LEU A 31 -6.38 1.69 -20.75
CA LEU A 31 -7.51 1.63 -19.82
C LEU A 31 -8.74 1.08 -20.56
N VAL A 32 -8.97 -0.23 -20.43
CA VAL A 32 -10.02 -0.93 -21.17
C VAL A 32 -11.38 -0.79 -20.50
N ALA A 33 -11.46 -1.05 -19.20
CA ALA A 33 -12.75 -1.14 -18.53
C ALA A 33 -12.72 -0.60 -17.10
N VAL A 34 -13.88 -0.11 -16.66
CA VAL A 34 -14.09 0.30 -15.27
C VAL A 34 -15.39 -0.30 -14.75
N ALA A 35 -15.43 -0.65 -13.46
CA ALA A 35 -16.61 -1.26 -12.83
C ALA A 35 -16.92 -0.69 -11.44
N SER A 36 -18.21 -0.53 -11.21
CA SER A 36 -18.80 -0.15 -9.92
C SER A 36 -20.07 -0.95 -9.69
N SER A 37 -20.57 -0.99 -8.44
CA SER A 37 -21.95 -1.47 -8.15
C SER A 37 -23.05 -0.59 -8.75
N SER A 38 -22.73 0.63 -9.21
CA SER A 38 -23.61 1.51 -9.95
C SER A 38 -23.08 1.69 -11.38
N LEU A 39 -23.92 1.36 -12.37
CA LEU A 39 -23.57 1.53 -13.79
C LEU A 39 -23.38 3.01 -14.15
N ASP A 40 -24.16 3.91 -13.56
CA ASP A 40 -24.07 5.34 -13.87
C ASP A 40 -22.75 5.91 -13.36
N ARG A 41 -22.33 5.56 -12.15
CA ARG A 41 -20.99 5.91 -11.64
C ARG A 41 -19.87 5.32 -12.52
N ALA A 42 -20.06 4.11 -13.03
CA ALA A 42 -19.07 3.52 -13.94
C ALA A 42 -19.02 4.26 -15.29
N LYS A 43 -20.15 4.70 -15.82
CA LYS A 43 -20.21 5.51 -17.05
C LYS A 43 -19.56 6.88 -16.86
N GLU A 44 -19.83 7.56 -15.74
CA GLU A 44 -19.24 8.84 -15.40
C GLU A 44 -17.70 8.72 -15.31
N PHE A 45 -17.23 7.71 -14.59
CA PHE A 45 -15.79 7.44 -14.44
C PHE A 45 -15.13 7.09 -15.79
N LYS A 46 -15.78 6.27 -16.61
CA LYS A 46 -15.36 5.98 -17.98
C LYS A 46 -15.18 7.26 -18.79
N ASN A 47 -16.16 8.13 -18.79
CA ASN A 47 -16.14 9.38 -19.56
C ASN A 47 -15.03 10.31 -19.08
N ARG A 48 -14.79 10.36 -17.76
CA ARG A 48 -13.75 11.21 -17.15
C ARG A 48 -12.34 10.76 -17.51
N TYR A 49 -12.07 9.45 -17.56
CA TYR A 49 -10.74 8.90 -17.73
C TYR A 49 -10.51 8.23 -19.09
N GLY A 50 -11.48 8.24 -19.98
CA GLY A 50 -11.35 7.69 -21.33
C GLY A 50 -11.29 6.18 -21.38
N ALA A 51 -11.87 5.45 -20.41
CA ALA A 51 -11.99 3.99 -20.49
C ALA A 51 -12.89 3.58 -21.67
N LYS A 52 -12.65 2.42 -22.25
CA LYS A 52 -13.44 1.94 -23.41
C LYS A 52 -14.80 1.40 -23.01
N LYS A 53 -14.87 0.73 -21.83
CA LYS A 53 -16.07 0.05 -21.33
C LYS A 53 -16.38 0.43 -19.90
N ALA A 54 -17.67 0.41 -19.53
CA ALA A 54 -18.17 0.63 -18.17
C ALA A 54 -19.14 -0.48 -17.77
N TYR A 55 -18.97 -1.04 -16.58
CA TYR A 55 -19.77 -2.13 -16.05
C TYR A 55 -20.41 -1.77 -14.71
N GLY A 56 -21.69 -2.12 -14.52
CA GLY A 56 -22.42 -2.01 -13.26
C GLY A 56 -22.21 -3.22 -12.33
N SER A 57 -21.26 -4.11 -12.65
CA SER A 57 -20.93 -5.32 -11.90
C SER A 57 -19.45 -5.62 -12.06
N TYR A 58 -18.82 -6.07 -10.97
CA TYR A 58 -17.42 -6.46 -10.99
C TYR A 58 -17.20 -7.75 -11.78
N ASP A 59 -18.16 -8.70 -11.72
CA ASP A 59 -18.07 -9.97 -12.44
C ASP A 59 -17.96 -9.75 -13.95
N LYS A 60 -18.77 -8.82 -14.50
CA LYS A 60 -18.69 -8.45 -15.93
C LYS A 60 -17.34 -7.88 -16.33
N LEU A 61 -16.69 -7.14 -15.45
CA LEU A 61 -15.32 -6.67 -15.70
C LEU A 61 -14.32 -7.84 -15.66
N PHE A 62 -14.47 -8.77 -14.72
CA PHE A 62 -13.58 -9.92 -14.61
C PHE A 62 -13.74 -10.88 -15.77
N GLU A 63 -14.94 -11.01 -16.33
CA GLU A 63 -15.23 -11.83 -17.54
C GLU A 63 -14.76 -11.17 -18.84
N ASP A 64 -14.44 -9.89 -18.86
CA ASP A 64 -14.02 -9.16 -20.06
C ASP A 64 -12.66 -9.68 -20.55
N LYS A 65 -12.66 -10.33 -21.75
CA LYS A 65 -11.46 -10.92 -22.36
C LYS A 65 -10.40 -9.90 -22.77
N ASP A 66 -10.79 -8.63 -22.92
CA ASP A 66 -9.85 -7.56 -23.25
C ASP A 66 -9.07 -7.03 -22.05
N VAL A 67 -9.49 -7.35 -20.82
CA VAL A 67 -8.79 -6.94 -19.59
C VAL A 67 -7.74 -7.98 -19.20
N GLU A 68 -6.49 -7.55 -19.00
CA GLU A 68 -5.37 -8.39 -18.56
C GLU A 68 -5.14 -8.28 -17.06
N VAL A 69 -5.14 -7.05 -16.52
CA VAL A 69 -4.90 -6.77 -15.09
C VAL A 69 -6.00 -5.89 -14.53
N VAL A 70 -6.42 -6.19 -13.31
CA VAL A 70 -7.45 -5.44 -12.60
C VAL A 70 -6.81 -4.75 -11.38
N TYR A 71 -7.00 -3.44 -11.29
CA TYR A 71 -6.78 -2.70 -10.05
C TYR A 71 -8.04 -2.74 -9.20
N ILE A 72 -7.93 -3.30 -7.99
CA ILE A 72 -9.02 -3.40 -7.02
C ILE A 72 -8.86 -2.30 -5.98
N ALA A 73 -9.82 -1.35 -5.95
CA ALA A 73 -9.86 -0.18 -5.09
C ALA A 73 -11.18 -0.10 -4.31
N SER A 74 -11.61 -1.22 -3.78
CA SER A 74 -12.82 -1.36 -2.97
C SER A 74 -12.57 -1.06 -1.49
N LEU A 75 -13.55 -1.29 -0.62
CA LEU A 75 -13.35 -1.31 0.83
C LEU A 75 -12.52 -2.55 1.24
N ASN A 76 -11.76 -2.44 2.34
CA ASN A 76 -10.84 -3.47 2.81
C ASN A 76 -11.48 -4.86 2.94
N ASN A 77 -12.71 -4.93 3.45
CA ASN A 77 -13.46 -6.17 3.63
C ASN A 77 -13.89 -6.86 2.32
N HIS A 78 -13.80 -6.17 1.18
CA HIS A 78 -14.11 -6.74 -0.14
C HIS A 78 -12.87 -7.18 -0.90
N HIS A 79 -11.66 -6.79 -0.47
CA HIS A 79 -10.40 -7.09 -1.16
C HIS A 79 -10.24 -8.58 -1.43
N LYS A 80 -10.42 -9.44 -0.42
CA LYS A 80 -10.29 -10.89 -0.58
C LYS A 80 -11.25 -11.44 -1.64
N LYS A 81 -12.55 -11.17 -1.48
CA LYS A 81 -13.56 -11.71 -2.41
C LYS A 81 -13.26 -11.29 -3.84
N MET A 82 -13.08 -10.00 -4.08
CA MET A 82 -12.85 -9.46 -5.42
C MET A 82 -11.55 -9.98 -6.03
N THR A 83 -10.48 -10.11 -5.22
CA THR A 83 -9.20 -10.68 -5.68
C THR A 83 -9.35 -12.14 -6.07
N LEU A 84 -10.04 -12.96 -5.27
CA LEU A 84 -10.27 -14.37 -5.57
C LEU A 84 -11.10 -14.54 -6.86
N ASP A 85 -12.14 -13.71 -7.04
CA ASP A 85 -13.00 -13.74 -8.23
C ASP A 85 -12.22 -13.33 -9.50
N ALA A 86 -11.42 -12.25 -9.43
CA ALA A 86 -10.57 -11.83 -10.53
C ALA A 86 -9.52 -12.91 -10.90
N LEU A 87 -8.87 -13.53 -9.90
CA LEU A 87 -7.91 -14.61 -10.12
C LEU A 87 -8.59 -15.88 -10.68
N ASN A 88 -9.84 -16.18 -10.30
CA ASN A 88 -10.64 -17.26 -10.90
C ASN A 88 -10.89 -17.02 -12.40
N ALA A 89 -11.16 -15.76 -12.75
CA ALA A 89 -11.31 -15.32 -14.13
C ALA A 89 -9.96 -15.15 -14.87
N LYS A 90 -8.85 -15.63 -14.28
CA LYS A 90 -7.49 -15.53 -14.86
C LYS A 90 -7.00 -14.11 -15.08
N LYS A 91 -7.50 -13.15 -14.30
CA LYS A 91 -6.98 -11.78 -14.34
C LYS A 91 -5.79 -11.63 -13.41
N ALA A 92 -4.78 -10.91 -13.85
CA ALA A 92 -3.75 -10.37 -12.97
C ALA A 92 -4.38 -9.32 -12.04
N VAL A 93 -3.87 -9.19 -10.82
CA VAL A 93 -4.46 -8.30 -9.80
C VAL A 93 -3.42 -7.43 -9.15
N LEU A 94 -3.68 -6.11 -9.13
CA LEU A 94 -3.14 -5.15 -8.18
C LEU A 94 -4.27 -4.80 -7.21
N CYS A 95 -4.16 -5.19 -5.94
CA CYS A 95 -5.18 -4.90 -4.94
C CYS A 95 -4.68 -3.87 -3.93
N GLU A 96 -5.51 -2.87 -3.63
CA GLU A 96 -5.19 -1.85 -2.62
C GLU A 96 -4.76 -2.44 -1.28
N LYS A 97 -3.95 -1.63 -0.56
CA LYS A 97 -3.54 -1.94 0.82
C LYS A 97 -4.69 -1.64 1.82
N PRO A 98 -4.77 -2.38 2.92
CA PRO A 98 -4.10 -3.65 3.16
C PRO A 98 -4.65 -4.73 2.22
N LEU A 99 -3.80 -5.63 1.74
CA LEU A 99 -4.22 -6.68 0.81
C LEU A 99 -5.44 -7.48 1.32
N GLY A 100 -5.49 -7.73 2.63
CA GLY A 100 -6.63 -8.32 3.35
C GLY A 100 -6.69 -7.81 4.78
N ILE A 101 -7.80 -8.02 5.46
CA ILE A 101 -8.02 -7.55 6.84
C ILE A 101 -7.30 -8.39 7.91
N ASN A 102 -6.73 -9.55 7.54
CA ASN A 102 -5.93 -10.44 8.38
C ASN A 102 -4.99 -11.32 7.54
N ALA A 103 -4.05 -11.99 8.20
CA ALA A 103 -3.04 -12.83 7.55
C ALA A 103 -3.63 -14.07 6.84
N ALA A 104 -4.75 -14.60 7.33
CA ALA A 104 -5.43 -15.75 6.72
C ALA A 104 -6.00 -15.38 5.35
N GLU A 105 -6.64 -14.23 5.22
CA GLU A 105 -7.15 -13.72 3.93
C GLU A 105 -6.03 -13.51 2.92
N VAL A 106 -4.96 -12.83 3.33
CA VAL A 106 -3.78 -12.59 2.49
C VAL A 106 -3.19 -13.92 2.00
N ASN A 107 -3.08 -14.93 2.89
CA ASN A 107 -2.56 -16.23 2.51
C ASN A 107 -3.46 -16.96 1.49
N GLN A 108 -4.80 -16.89 1.64
CA GLN A 108 -5.75 -17.47 0.68
C GLN A 108 -5.60 -16.85 -0.71
N MET A 109 -5.46 -15.52 -0.79
CA MET A 109 -5.26 -14.83 -2.07
C MET A 109 -3.93 -15.20 -2.73
N ILE A 110 -2.84 -15.30 -1.95
CA ILE A 110 -1.53 -15.72 -2.44
C ILE A 110 -1.55 -17.17 -2.95
N ILE A 111 -2.17 -18.09 -2.21
CA ILE A 111 -2.33 -19.49 -2.65
C ILE A 111 -3.12 -19.53 -3.96
N LYS A 112 -4.19 -18.76 -4.07
CA LYS A 112 -5.01 -18.69 -5.28
C LYS A 112 -4.23 -18.16 -6.48
N SER A 113 -3.46 -17.08 -6.30
CA SER A 113 -2.57 -16.52 -7.32
C SER A 113 -1.59 -17.58 -7.86
N LYS A 114 -0.93 -18.30 -6.95
CA LYS A 114 0.00 -19.38 -7.31
C LYS A 114 -0.69 -20.53 -8.06
N ASN A 115 -1.83 -21.00 -7.56
CA ASN A 115 -2.58 -22.10 -8.18
C ASN A 115 -3.13 -21.73 -9.56
N GLN A 116 -3.45 -20.46 -9.78
CA GLN A 116 -3.93 -19.97 -11.06
C GLN A 116 -2.80 -19.54 -12.00
N ASN A 117 -1.55 -19.49 -11.50
CA ASN A 117 -0.39 -18.89 -12.18
C ASN A 117 -0.70 -17.46 -12.67
N CYS A 118 -1.37 -16.66 -11.82
CA CYS A 118 -1.77 -15.30 -12.11
C CYS A 118 -1.02 -14.32 -11.21
N PHE A 119 -0.65 -13.17 -11.76
CA PHE A 119 0.00 -12.10 -11.00
C PHE A 119 -0.92 -11.58 -9.90
N LEU A 120 -0.35 -11.40 -8.70
CA LEU A 120 -0.96 -10.70 -7.58
C LEU A 120 0.09 -9.83 -6.90
N MET A 121 -0.23 -8.56 -6.67
CA MET A 121 0.58 -7.65 -5.86
C MET A 121 -0.33 -6.77 -5.00
N GLU A 122 0.11 -6.51 -3.76
CA GLU A 122 -0.50 -5.51 -2.87
C GLU A 122 -0.16 -4.10 -3.34
N GLY A 123 -1.15 -3.21 -3.29
CA GLY A 123 -1.04 -1.81 -3.66
C GLY A 123 -0.30 -0.94 -2.63
N LEU A 124 0.81 -1.44 -2.08
CA LEU A 124 1.64 -0.69 -1.14
C LEU A 124 2.59 0.24 -1.90
N TRP A 125 2.03 1.30 -2.44
CA TRP A 125 2.66 2.23 -3.36
C TRP A 125 3.92 2.92 -2.82
N SER A 126 3.98 3.19 -1.49
CA SER A 126 5.17 3.74 -0.82
C SER A 126 6.43 2.90 -1.04
N ARG A 127 6.30 1.58 -1.26
CA ARG A 127 7.42 0.69 -1.63
C ARG A 127 8.15 1.15 -2.89
N PHE A 128 7.45 1.83 -3.77
CA PHE A 128 7.93 2.27 -5.08
C PHE A 128 8.37 3.74 -5.08
N ASN A 129 8.12 4.47 -3.99
CA ASN A 129 8.53 5.87 -3.84
C ASN A 129 10.06 6.02 -3.97
N PRO A 130 10.56 6.96 -4.79
CA PRO A 130 11.99 7.15 -5.02
C PRO A 130 12.78 7.46 -3.75
N ALA A 131 12.27 8.31 -2.86
CA ALA A 131 12.95 8.69 -1.63
C ALA A 131 13.10 7.49 -0.67
N ILE A 132 12.06 6.66 -0.54
CA ILE A 132 12.09 5.43 0.27
C ILE A 132 13.06 4.39 -0.33
N LYS A 133 13.13 4.29 -1.66
CA LYS A 133 14.11 3.43 -2.34
C LYS A 133 15.55 3.88 -2.06
N ILE A 134 15.81 5.19 -2.09
CA ILE A 134 17.12 5.76 -1.77
C ILE A 134 17.45 5.52 -0.29
N ALA A 135 16.51 5.75 0.62
CA ALA A 135 16.70 5.46 2.04
C ALA A 135 17.11 3.99 2.27
N LYS A 136 16.44 3.03 1.62
CA LYS A 136 16.81 1.61 1.66
C LYS A 136 18.17 1.34 1.05
N LYS A 137 18.48 1.96 -0.09
CA LYS A 137 19.79 1.84 -0.76
C LYS A 137 20.90 2.31 0.17
N TRP A 138 20.81 3.53 0.71
CA TRP A 138 21.80 4.08 1.63
C TRP A 138 21.99 3.21 2.88
N THR A 139 20.90 2.67 3.42
CA THR A 139 20.97 1.73 4.55
C THR A 139 21.75 0.47 4.18
N ASN A 140 21.44 -0.14 3.03
CA ASN A 140 22.11 -1.37 2.57
C ASN A 140 23.60 -1.15 2.22
N GLU A 141 23.96 0.05 1.73
CA GLU A 141 25.33 0.46 1.41
C GLU A 141 26.13 0.88 2.66
N GLY A 142 25.53 0.81 3.86
CA GLY A 142 26.20 1.14 5.12
C GLY A 142 26.47 2.65 5.30
N GLN A 143 25.75 3.53 4.59
CA GLN A 143 25.98 4.98 4.68
C GLN A 143 25.78 5.54 6.09
N ILE A 144 24.92 4.91 6.86
CA ILE A 144 24.65 5.25 8.28
C ILE A 144 25.30 4.26 9.28
N GLY A 145 26.16 3.35 8.78
CA GLY A 145 26.67 2.23 9.58
C GLY A 145 25.60 1.17 9.81
N ILE A 146 25.59 0.56 11.00
CA ILE A 146 24.59 -0.47 11.36
C ILE A 146 23.30 0.23 11.81
N PRO A 147 22.15 -0.03 11.19
CA PRO A 147 20.88 0.53 11.65
C PRO A 147 20.56 0.10 13.10
N ARG A 148 20.16 1.07 13.95
CA ARG A 148 19.90 0.87 15.38
C ARG A 148 18.51 1.27 15.81
N PHE A 149 17.94 2.28 15.14
CA PHE A 149 16.67 2.83 15.55
C PHE A 149 15.88 3.33 14.35
N ILE A 150 14.57 3.04 14.33
CA ILE A 150 13.61 3.61 13.39
C ILE A 150 12.53 4.33 14.19
N TYR A 151 12.24 5.56 13.78
CA TYR A 151 11.05 6.29 14.17
C TYR A 151 10.20 6.53 12.92
N ALA A 152 8.90 6.26 13.01
CA ALA A 152 7.96 6.59 11.95
C ALA A 152 6.55 6.78 12.50
N GLU A 153 5.89 7.82 12.05
CA GLU A 153 4.51 8.10 12.41
C GLU A 153 3.65 8.40 11.18
N PHE A 154 2.36 8.13 11.32
CA PHE A 154 1.36 8.60 10.37
C PHE A 154 0.07 8.91 11.12
N SER A 155 -0.31 10.17 11.18
CA SER A 155 -1.56 10.57 11.81
C SER A 155 -2.22 11.77 11.14
N PHE A 156 -3.53 11.83 11.29
CA PHE A 156 -4.38 12.96 10.90
C PHE A 156 -5.64 12.97 11.76
N TYR A 157 -6.33 14.08 11.81
CA TYR A 157 -7.61 14.14 12.51
C TYR A 157 -8.76 13.67 11.61
N ARG A 158 -9.58 12.73 12.12
CA ARG A 158 -10.77 12.22 11.43
C ARG A 158 -11.82 11.65 12.39
N LEU A 159 -11.94 12.18 13.58
CA LEU A 159 -13.03 11.82 14.49
C LEU A 159 -14.33 12.57 14.19
N ASP A 160 -14.33 13.48 13.25
CA ASP A 160 -15.44 14.29 12.77
C ASP A 160 -16.40 13.56 11.82
N VAL A 161 -16.15 12.27 11.53
CA VAL A 161 -16.98 11.46 10.66
C VAL A 161 -17.94 10.57 11.43
N GLU A 162 -19.06 10.22 10.80
CA GLU A 162 -20.07 9.32 11.38
C GLU A 162 -19.51 7.91 11.63
N SER A 163 -20.14 7.17 12.54
CA SER A 163 -19.79 5.78 12.85
C SER A 163 -19.94 4.81 11.66
N SER A 164 -20.77 5.16 10.68
CA SER A 164 -20.94 4.42 9.42
C SER A 164 -19.80 4.61 8.42
N HIS A 165 -18.94 5.62 8.63
CA HIS A 165 -17.78 5.88 7.78
C HIS A 165 -16.81 4.69 7.80
N ARG A 166 -16.14 4.39 6.66
CA ARG A 166 -15.25 3.24 6.51
C ARG A 166 -14.15 3.12 7.58
N LEU A 167 -13.66 4.23 8.10
CA LEU A 167 -12.61 4.24 9.14
C LEU A 167 -13.16 3.88 10.53
N MET A 168 -14.45 4.12 10.78
CA MET A 168 -15.11 3.89 12.06
C MET A 168 -15.85 2.57 12.11
N ASP A 169 -16.02 1.88 10.99
CA ASP A 169 -16.79 0.64 10.89
C ASP A 169 -15.87 -0.59 10.92
N PRO A 170 -15.88 -1.39 12.02
CA PRO A 170 -15.04 -2.57 12.14
C PRO A 170 -15.38 -3.63 11.08
N LEU A 171 -16.63 -3.70 10.59
CA LEU A 171 -17.05 -4.64 9.55
C LEU A 171 -16.48 -4.30 8.17
N LYS A 172 -16.08 -3.04 7.97
CA LYS A 172 -15.40 -2.58 6.75
C LYS A 172 -13.88 -2.68 6.84
N GLY A 173 -13.35 -3.21 7.95
CA GLY A 173 -11.90 -3.21 8.20
C GLY A 173 -11.40 -1.81 8.55
N GLY A 174 -12.17 -1.05 9.35
CA GLY A 174 -11.80 0.28 9.84
C GLY A 174 -10.70 0.24 10.89
N GLY A 175 -10.32 1.43 11.36
CA GLY A 175 -9.28 1.66 12.34
C GLY A 175 -7.99 2.26 11.75
N ALA A 176 -7.26 2.97 12.60
CA ALA A 176 -6.01 3.63 12.23
C ALA A 176 -4.92 2.63 11.82
N LEU A 177 -4.83 1.49 12.50
CA LEU A 177 -3.79 0.49 12.25
C LEU A 177 -3.86 -0.07 10.82
N LEU A 178 -5.03 -0.50 10.37
CA LEU A 178 -5.20 -1.06 9.02
C LEU A 178 -5.12 -0.01 7.92
N ASP A 179 -5.64 1.21 8.18
CA ASP A 179 -5.65 2.25 7.15
C ASP A 179 -4.28 2.93 6.99
N ILE A 180 -3.67 3.34 8.08
CA ILE A 180 -2.42 4.12 8.03
C ILE A 180 -1.26 3.51 8.84
N GLY A 181 -1.51 2.70 9.87
CA GLY A 181 -0.46 2.01 10.64
C GLY A 181 0.34 1.00 9.81
N ILE A 182 -0.23 0.54 8.70
CA ILE A 182 0.47 -0.29 7.72
C ILE A 182 1.74 0.38 7.19
N TYR A 183 1.78 1.72 7.07
CA TYR A 183 2.93 2.46 6.54
C TYR A 183 4.13 2.47 7.49
N PRO A 184 4.02 2.87 8.78
CA PRO A 184 5.11 2.76 9.72
C PRO A 184 5.61 1.32 9.90
N LEU A 185 4.71 0.34 9.95
CA LEU A 185 5.07 -1.08 10.00
C LEU A 185 5.80 -1.53 8.74
N PHE A 186 5.34 -1.09 7.57
CA PHE A 186 6.04 -1.32 6.30
C PHE A 186 7.46 -0.78 6.34
N LEU A 187 7.68 0.46 6.78
CA LEU A 187 9.03 1.05 6.78
C LEU A 187 9.98 0.25 7.69
N ALA A 188 9.54 -0.05 8.93
CA ALA A 188 10.34 -0.84 9.86
C ALA A 188 10.66 -2.24 9.31
N TYR A 189 9.66 -2.93 8.77
CA TYR A 189 9.83 -4.22 8.12
C TYR A 189 10.75 -4.14 6.89
N TYR A 190 10.57 -3.13 6.06
CA TYR A 190 11.36 -2.97 4.83
C TYR A 190 12.84 -2.70 5.11
N ILE A 191 13.14 -2.00 6.20
CA ILE A 191 14.52 -1.69 6.60
C ILE A 191 15.15 -2.81 7.43
N LEU A 192 14.46 -3.27 8.48
CA LEU A 192 15.02 -4.18 9.50
C LEU A 192 14.52 -5.63 9.39
N GLY A 193 13.50 -5.91 8.56
CA GLY A 193 12.87 -7.24 8.49
C GLY A 193 11.86 -7.49 9.61
N MET A 194 11.61 -8.77 9.92
CA MET A 194 10.66 -9.17 10.97
C MET A 194 11.25 -8.93 12.36
N PRO A 195 10.51 -8.28 13.29
CA PRO A 195 10.97 -8.11 14.66
C PRO A 195 10.89 -9.43 15.44
N LYS A 196 11.69 -9.53 16.51
CA LYS A 196 11.62 -10.65 17.46
C LYS A 196 10.47 -10.51 18.45
N LYS A 197 10.15 -9.27 18.84
CA LYS A 197 9.09 -8.96 19.80
C LYS A 197 8.38 -7.68 19.43
N ILE A 198 7.10 -7.63 19.73
CA ILE A 198 6.23 -6.47 19.52
C ILE A 198 5.59 -6.12 20.87
N LYS A 199 5.62 -4.84 21.21
CA LYS A 199 4.78 -4.24 22.26
C LYS A 199 3.91 -3.21 21.58
N SER A 200 2.63 -3.22 21.89
CA SER A 200 1.68 -2.27 21.32
C SER A 200 0.62 -1.86 22.34
N GLN A 201 0.11 -0.65 22.16
CA GLN A 201 -1.02 -0.12 22.90
C GLN A 201 -1.97 0.56 21.92
N ARG A 202 -3.24 0.17 21.98
CA ARG A 202 -4.31 0.78 21.19
C ARG A 202 -5.25 1.58 22.07
N VAL A 203 -5.70 2.71 21.56
CA VAL A 203 -6.87 3.41 22.07
C VAL A 203 -8.03 3.09 21.13
N LEU A 204 -9.11 2.54 21.69
CA LEU A 204 -10.29 2.19 20.90
C LEU A 204 -11.30 3.32 20.94
N GLY A 205 -11.91 3.59 19.78
CA GLY A 205 -13.03 4.51 19.66
C GLY A 205 -14.36 3.84 20.04
N LEU A 206 -15.44 4.61 20.00
CA LEU A 206 -16.79 4.16 20.40
C LEU A 206 -17.30 2.96 19.60
N THR A 207 -16.83 2.76 18.37
CA THR A 207 -17.22 1.65 17.50
C THR A 207 -16.36 0.40 17.67
N GLY A 208 -15.34 0.46 18.54
CA GLY A 208 -14.40 -0.63 18.78
C GLY A 208 -13.23 -0.70 17.78
N VAL A 209 -13.13 0.21 16.82
CA VAL A 209 -11.93 0.35 15.99
C VAL A 209 -10.83 1.07 16.77
N ASP A 210 -9.57 0.79 16.45
CA ASP A 210 -8.47 1.58 17.00
C ASP A 210 -8.43 2.98 16.37
N ILE A 211 -8.36 4.00 17.23
CA ILE A 211 -8.23 5.40 16.82
C ILE A 211 -6.80 5.90 16.99
N GLN A 212 -6.00 5.21 17.81
CA GLN A 212 -4.55 5.41 17.98
C GLN A 212 -3.91 4.04 18.21
N THR A 213 -2.69 3.87 17.70
CA THR A 213 -1.87 2.69 18.01
C THR A 213 -0.41 3.12 18.11
N SER A 214 0.19 2.89 19.28
CA SER A 214 1.61 3.04 19.54
C SER A 214 2.28 1.67 19.54
N MET A 215 3.46 1.56 18.91
CA MET A 215 4.14 0.28 18.73
C MET A 215 5.63 0.40 18.98
N ILE A 216 6.20 -0.59 19.67
CA ILE A 216 7.65 -0.79 19.83
C ILE A 216 7.98 -2.16 19.26
N LEU A 217 8.84 -2.17 18.23
CA LEU A 217 9.36 -3.40 17.63
C LEU A 217 10.80 -3.63 18.11
N GLU A 218 11.06 -4.80 18.66
CA GLU A 218 12.37 -5.19 19.19
C GLU A 218 13.06 -6.16 18.20
N TYR A 219 14.32 -5.86 17.87
CA TYR A 219 15.21 -6.65 17.03
C TYR A 219 16.46 -7.02 17.84
N ASP A 220 17.37 -7.86 17.33
CA ASP A 220 18.59 -8.23 18.05
C ASP A 220 19.44 -7.02 18.48
N ASN A 221 19.62 -6.08 17.56
CA ASN A 221 20.51 -4.95 17.74
C ASN A 221 19.88 -3.62 17.35
N ALA A 222 18.55 -3.59 17.22
CA ALA A 222 17.80 -2.41 16.81
C ALA A 222 16.41 -2.38 17.46
N SER A 223 15.77 -1.23 17.42
CA SER A 223 14.36 -1.05 17.77
C SER A 223 13.66 -0.12 16.79
N ALA A 224 12.33 -0.24 16.72
CA ALA A 224 11.51 0.75 16.03
C ALA A 224 10.42 1.27 16.98
N MET A 225 10.22 2.58 16.98
CA MET A 225 9.12 3.25 17.65
C MET A 225 8.19 3.83 16.61
N LEU A 226 6.96 3.30 16.56
CA LEU A 226 6.00 3.59 15.50
C LEU A 226 4.68 4.10 16.10
N TYR A 227 4.04 5.00 15.39
CA TYR A 227 2.74 5.53 15.78
C TYR A 227 1.81 5.68 14.57
N CYS A 228 0.53 5.41 14.80
CA CYS A 228 -0.52 5.82 13.89
C CYS A 228 -1.77 6.28 14.65
N GLY A 229 -2.47 7.26 14.12
CA GLY A 229 -3.66 7.79 14.77
C GLY A 229 -4.56 8.61 13.83
N ILE A 230 -5.85 8.63 14.17
CA ILE A 230 -6.85 9.46 13.49
C ILE A 230 -7.46 10.50 14.42
N THR A 231 -6.78 10.79 15.54
CA THR A 231 -7.22 11.70 16.61
C THR A 231 -6.55 13.07 16.57
N ASN A 232 -5.42 13.17 15.87
CA ASN A 232 -4.61 14.39 15.83
C ASN A 232 -3.75 14.43 14.55
N PRO A 233 -3.45 15.61 14.03
CA PRO A 233 -2.36 15.76 13.06
C PRO A 233 -1.01 15.58 13.75
N SER A 234 0.02 15.20 12.97
CA SER A 234 1.43 15.21 13.36
C SER A 234 2.31 15.61 12.17
N ASP A 235 3.63 15.65 12.36
CA ASP A 235 4.57 15.96 11.28
C ASP A 235 4.60 14.90 10.19
N ASN A 236 4.11 13.70 10.47
CA ASN A 236 4.16 12.57 9.54
C ASN A 236 5.56 12.33 8.98
N SER A 237 6.56 12.31 9.86
CA SER A 237 7.98 12.13 9.52
C SER A 237 8.48 10.73 9.82
N ALA A 238 9.60 10.34 9.20
CA ALA A 238 10.29 9.11 9.53
C ALA A 238 11.81 9.31 9.56
N LYS A 239 12.49 8.55 10.46
CA LYS A 239 13.94 8.57 10.64
C LYS A 239 14.48 7.14 10.74
N ILE A 240 15.62 6.91 10.12
CA ILE A 240 16.41 5.67 10.24
C ILE A 240 17.76 6.07 10.79
N CYS A 241 18.06 5.68 12.02
CA CYS A 241 19.29 6.03 12.71
C CYS A 241 20.23 4.82 12.79
N GLY A 242 21.47 5.02 12.40
CA GLY A 242 22.52 4.02 12.47
C GLY A 242 23.66 4.44 13.38
N THR A 243 24.72 3.63 13.42
CA THR A 243 25.90 3.88 14.28
C THR A 243 26.76 5.07 13.84
N SER A 244 26.63 5.53 12.59
CA SER A 244 27.48 6.60 12.04
C SER A 244 26.70 7.68 11.27
N GLY A 245 25.37 7.68 11.33
CA GLY A 245 24.56 8.67 10.66
C GLY A 245 23.06 8.37 10.76
N GLN A 246 22.27 9.21 10.11
CA GLN A 246 20.82 9.05 10.06
C GLN A 246 20.27 9.44 8.67
N ILE A 247 19.15 8.80 8.32
CA ILE A 247 18.37 9.13 7.13
C ILE A 247 17.05 9.71 7.61
N ILE A 248 16.64 10.83 7.03
CA ILE A 248 15.37 11.51 7.33
C ILE A 248 14.49 11.51 6.09
N LEU A 249 13.27 11.04 6.24
CA LEU A 249 12.18 11.22 5.31
C LEU A 249 11.25 12.27 5.93
N PRO A 250 11.18 13.48 5.35
CA PRO A 250 10.41 14.59 5.94
C PRO A 250 8.90 14.36 5.83
N GLY A 251 8.13 15.30 6.33
CA GLY A 251 6.68 15.24 6.45
C GLY A 251 5.95 14.64 5.25
N ARG A 252 4.89 13.85 5.52
CA ARG A 252 4.22 12.95 4.56
C ARG A 252 5.17 11.91 3.96
N TRP A 253 6.06 11.36 4.79
CA TRP A 253 7.15 10.45 4.38
C TRP A 253 6.69 9.25 3.54
N HIS A 254 5.44 8.78 3.69
CA HIS A 254 4.88 7.68 2.91
C HIS A 254 4.74 7.99 1.41
N GLU A 255 4.80 9.28 1.05
CA GLU A 255 4.85 9.83 -0.30
C GLU A 255 5.98 10.89 -0.42
N ALA A 256 7.10 10.67 0.28
CA ALA A 256 8.19 11.62 0.39
C ALA A 256 8.68 12.09 -0.99
N GLN A 257 8.93 13.40 -1.08
CA GLN A 257 9.50 14.04 -2.27
C GLN A 257 10.94 14.49 -2.08
N SER A 258 11.51 14.19 -0.92
CA SER A 258 12.92 14.34 -0.64
C SER A 258 13.40 13.32 0.38
N VAL A 259 14.71 13.14 0.48
CA VAL A 259 15.38 12.31 1.49
C VAL A 259 16.69 12.94 1.87
N LYS A 260 16.98 12.98 3.18
CA LYS A 260 18.23 13.53 3.73
C LYS A 260 19.07 12.44 4.36
N LEU A 261 20.36 12.43 4.07
CA LEU A 261 21.38 11.68 4.80
C LEU A 261 22.21 12.68 5.62
N ILE A 262 22.31 12.44 6.93
CA ILE A 262 23.15 13.23 7.83
C ILE A 262 24.24 12.31 8.38
N LYS A 263 25.51 12.66 8.12
CA LYS A 263 26.69 11.90 8.56
C LYS A 263 27.85 12.85 8.79
N ASN A 264 28.54 12.72 9.93
CA ASN A 264 29.73 13.53 10.26
C ASN A 264 29.49 15.04 10.12
N SER A 265 28.29 15.52 10.53
CA SER A 265 27.83 16.92 10.35
C SER A 265 27.59 17.36 8.89
N GLU A 266 27.81 16.49 7.93
CA GLU A 266 27.45 16.74 6.53
C GLU A 266 26.00 16.32 6.27
N VAL A 267 25.32 17.08 5.41
CA VAL A 267 23.95 16.82 4.98
C VAL A 267 23.94 16.65 3.47
N ILE A 268 23.50 15.47 3.03
CA ILE A 268 23.21 15.20 1.62
C ILE A 268 21.69 15.13 1.47
N GLU A 269 21.11 15.96 0.65
CA GLU A 269 19.69 16.01 0.37
C GLU A 269 19.42 15.74 -1.11
N HIS A 270 18.45 14.86 -1.37
CA HIS A 270 17.94 14.59 -2.71
C HIS A 270 16.49 15.03 -2.79
N GLU A 271 16.22 15.99 -3.66
CA GLU A 271 14.87 16.33 -4.08
C GLU A 271 14.41 15.34 -5.16
N LEU A 272 13.27 14.74 -4.94
CA LEU A 272 12.73 13.64 -5.73
C LEU A 272 11.23 13.84 -5.97
N PRO A 273 10.85 14.90 -6.68
CA PRO A 273 9.43 15.14 -6.96
C PRO A 273 8.84 13.97 -7.72
N THR A 274 7.66 13.50 -7.28
CA THR A 274 6.94 12.43 -7.95
C THR A 274 5.98 13.02 -8.98
N ASP A 275 5.92 12.40 -10.15
CA ASP A 275 4.90 12.71 -11.13
C ASP A 275 3.52 12.24 -10.62
N GLY A 276 2.48 13.05 -10.86
CA GLY A 276 1.11 12.70 -10.49
C GLY A 276 0.90 12.54 -8.98
N ASN A 277 0.21 11.48 -8.60
CA ASN A 277 -0.12 11.15 -7.21
C ASN A 277 0.83 10.11 -6.59
N GLY A 278 1.91 9.73 -7.28
CA GLY A 278 2.92 8.80 -6.79
C GLY A 278 2.67 7.31 -7.11
N TYR A 279 1.69 6.97 -7.95
CA TYR A 279 1.39 5.57 -8.35
C TYR A 279 2.13 5.12 -9.60
N ILE A 280 2.74 6.03 -10.36
CA ILE A 280 3.34 5.73 -11.67
C ILE A 280 4.40 4.62 -11.59
N ASP A 281 5.28 4.64 -10.60
CA ASP A 281 6.33 3.63 -10.46
C ASP A 281 5.77 2.25 -10.08
N GLN A 282 4.68 2.20 -9.31
CA GLN A 282 3.95 0.96 -9.03
C GLN A 282 3.29 0.40 -10.30
N ILE A 283 2.67 1.26 -11.11
CA ILE A 283 2.07 0.90 -12.39
C ILE A 283 3.13 0.34 -13.35
N LYS A 284 4.29 1.02 -13.47
CA LYS A 284 5.43 0.53 -14.27
C LYS A 284 5.89 -0.86 -13.83
N GLU A 285 5.96 -1.11 -12.51
CA GLU A 285 6.34 -2.42 -11.98
C GLU A 285 5.31 -3.51 -12.34
N VAL A 286 4.02 -3.23 -12.20
CA VAL A 286 2.97 -4.17 -12.62
C VAL A 286 3.09 -4.46 -14.11
N ASN A 287 3.21 -3.43 -14.96
CA ASN A 287 3.36 -3.62 -16.41
C ASN A 287 4.57 -4.49 -16.75
N ARG A 288 5.73 -4.23 -16.10
CA ARG A 288 6.95 -5.03 -16.25
C ARG A 288 6.71 -6.51 -15.90
N CYS A 289 6.01 -6.76 -14.79
CA CYS A 289 5.70 -8.12 -14.34
C CYS A 289 4.76 -8.85 -15.30
N ILE A 290 3.70 -8.19 -15.76
CA ILE A 290 2.75 -8.75 -16.74
C ILE A 290 3.46 -9.09 -18.04
N MET A 291 4.27 -8.17 -18.59
CA MET A 291 5.03 -8.39 -19.81
C MET A 291 6.02 -9.55 -19.69
N SER A 292 6.61 -9.73 -18.48
CA SER A 292 7.58 -10.79 -18.18
C SER A 292 6.94 -12.07 -17.63
N ARG A 293 5.61 -12.18 -17.61
CA ARG A 293 4.84 -13.32 -17.11
C ARG A 293 5.19 -13.74 -15.69
N LYS A 294 5.54 -12.78 -14.83
CA LYS A 294 5.77 -13.00 -13.40
C LYS A 294 4.45 -13.02 -12.64
N ILE A 295 4.39 -13.80 -11.58
CA ILE A 295 3.19 -13.90 -10.72
C ILE A 295 3.24 -12.99 -9.49
N GLU A 296 4.37 -12.32 -9.23
CA GLU A 296 4.56 -11.34 -8.16
C GLU A 296 5.54 -10.24 -8.58
N GLY A 297 5.47 -9.09 -7.93
CA GLY A 297 6.33 -7.94 -8.17
C GLY A 297 7.43 -7.75 -7.13
N ALA A 298 8.07 -6.57 -7.15
CA ALA A 298 9.11 -6.19 -6.19
C ALA A 298 8.60 -6.08 -4.73
N TRP A 299 7.29 -5.94 -4.52
CA TRP A 299 6.61 -6.24 -3.28
C TRP A 299 6.04 -7.65 -3.40
N SER A 300 6.78 -8.63 -2.88
CA SER A 300 6.51 -10.05 -3.11
C SER A 300 5.36 -10.57 -2.25
N HIS A 301 4.85 -11.75 -2.59
CA HIS A 301 3.88 -12.48 -1.79
C HIS A 301 4.38 -12.72 -0.34
N LYS A 302 5.69 -12.95 -0.17
CA LYS A 302 6.31 -13.07 1.15
C LYS A 302 6.17 -11.77 1.93
N ASN A 303 6.47 -10.62 1.31
CA ASN A 303 6.38 -9.32 1.96
C ASN A 303 4.95 -9.01 2.43
N SER A 304 3.95 -9.19 1.58
CA SER A 304 2.55 -8.98 1.95
C SER A 304 2.10 -9.91 3.09
N ARG A 305 2.52 -11.18 3.07
CA ARG A 305 2.22 -12.14 4.14
C ARG A 305 2.84 -11.73 5.46
N GLU A 306 4.10 -11.32 5.46
CA GLU A 306 4.82 -10.92 6.68
C GLU A 306 4.26 -9.60 7.23
N LEU A 307 3.95 -8.63 6.37
CA LEU A 307 3.31 -7.38 6.81
C LEU A 307 1.92 -7.61 7.39
N ALA A 308 1.10 -8.49 6.78
CA ALA A 308 -0.21 -8.86 7.34
C ALA A 308 -0.08 -9.53 8.72
N LYS A 309 0.93 -10.39 8.91
CA LYS A 309 1.23 -10.99 10.24
C LYS A 309 1.65 -9.92 11.25
N LEU A 310 2.43 -8.91 10.85
CA LEU A 310 2.79 -7.81 11.74
C LEU A 310 1.56 -7.03 12.19
N LEU A 311 0.67 -6.64 11.27
CA LEU A 311 -0.59 -5.97 11.58
C LEU A 311 -1.44 -6.80 12.55
N GLU A 312 -1.59 -8.10 12.31
CA GLU A 312 -2.36 -9.00 13.16
C GLU A 312 -1.73 -9.15 14.55
N ASN A 313 -0.41 -9.27 14.66
CA ASN A 313 0.31 -9.37 15.93
C ASN A 313 0.16 -8.07 16.74
N VAL A 314 0.31 -6.91 16.12
CA VAL A 314 0.05 -5.61 16.78
C VAL A 314 -1.37 -5.56 17.33
N LYS A 315 -2.35 -5.94 16.51
CA LYS A 315 -3.77 -5.94 16.92
C LYS A 315 -4.05 -6.90 18.08
N ARG A 316 -3.36 -8.03 18.18
CA ARG A 316 -3.56 -9.06 19.21
C ARG A 316 -2.89 -8.73 20.55
N LEU A 317 -1.76 -8.02 20.51
CA LEU A 317 -0.91 -7.77 21.70
C LEU A 317 -1.22 -6.43 22.39
N SER A 318 -2.23 -5.74 21.95
CA SER A 318 -2.63 -4.42 22.46
C SER A 318 -4.01 -4.43 23.10
#